data_d921e489b89f3444bac4ab03101a0258
#
_entry.id   d921e489b89f3444bac4ab03101a0258
#
_cell.length_a   1.000
_cell.length_b   1.000
_cell.length_c   1.000
_cell.angle_alpha   90.00
_cell.angle_beta   90.00
_cell.angle_gamma   90.00
#
_symmetry.space_group_name_H-M   'P 1'
#
loop_
_entity.id
_entity.type
_entity.pdbx_description
1 polymer ?
#
loop_
_entity_poly.entity_id
_entity_poly.type
_entity_poly.pdbx_seq_one_letter_code
_entity_poly.pdbx_strand_id
1 'polypeptide(L)'
;TKDPQYPSLLIYPGNLWKEISSSFENLSGLNPQLRALQWNFLGNAHQIDFEVSERMNILFPQTLREYAQLKEKQKVILIGMGQKFELWSEKNWKVKELGKEIKGERIDIELPEEVRRIPF
;
A
#
# COMPACT_ATOMS: atom_id res chain seq x y z
N THR A 1 -2.97 -3.37 1.85
CA THR A 1 -1.59 -3.52 2.34
C THR A 1 -0.82 -2.21 2.29
N LYS A 2 0.36 -2.20 2.82
CA LYS A 2 1.27 -1.03 2.78
C LYS A 2 1.79 -0.80 1.37
N ASP A 3 1.80 0.47 0.94
CA ASP A 3 2.55 0.85 -0.26
C ASP A 3 4.06 0.72 0.02
N PRO A 4 4.84 0.03 -0.81
CA PRO A 4 6.28 -0.13 -0.57
C PRO A 4 7.09 1.16 -0.77
N GLN A 5 6.54 2.18 -1.40
CA GLN A 5 7.26 3.40 -1.77
C GLN A 5 6.80 4.65 -1.02
N TYR A 6 5.56 4.69 -0.55
CA TYR A 6 4.93 5.88 0.04
C TYR A 6 4.20 5.55 1.33
N PRO A 7 4.00 6.52 2.22
CA PRO A 7 3.22 6.33 3.44
C PRO A 7 1.71 6.32 3.15
N SER A 8 1.29 5.35 2.39
CA SER A 8 -0.09 5.14 1.96
C SER A 8 -0.45 3.66 2.01
N LEU A 9 -1.72 3.37 1.84
CA LEU A 9 -2.21 2.00 1.75
C LEU A 9 -2.69 1.71 0.32
N LEU A 10 -2.41 0.51 -0.13
CA LEU A 10 -2.90 -0.01 -1.40
C LEU A 10 -4.08 -0.94 -1.14
N ILE A 11 -5.17 -0.72 -1.85
CA ILE A 11 -6.41 -1.51 -1.75
C ILE A 11 -6.66 -2.16 -3.10
N TYR A 12 -6.72 -3.49 -3.11
CA TYR A 12 -6.91 -4.28 -4.31
C TYR A 12 -8.20 -5.08 -4.25
N PRO A 13 -8.94 -5.21 -5.36
CA PRO A 13 -9.94 -6.25 -5.48
C PRO A 13 -9.34 -7.64 -5.29
N GLY A 14 -10.10 -8.56 -4.71
CA GLY A 14 -9.57 -9.88 -4.35
C GLY A 14 -9.02 -10.69 -5.53
N ASN A 15 -9.63 -10.56 -6.72
CA ASN A 15 -9.14 -11.22 -7.93
C ASN A 15 -7.78 -10.68 -8.38
N LEU A 16 -7.59 -9.37 -8.35
CA LEU A 16 -6.32 -8.75 -8.68
C LEU A 16 -5.26 -9.04 -7.61
N TRP A 17 -5.66 -9.07 -6.35
CA TRP A 17 -4.76 -9.43 -5.26
C TRP A 17 -4.14 -10.82 -5.44
N LYS A 18 -4.89 -11.80 -5.90
CA LYS A 18 -4.37 -13.14 -6.17
C LYS A 18 -3.25 -13.15 -7.20
N GLU A 19 -3.39 -12.36 -8.26
CA GLU A 19 -2.36 -12.24 -9.30
C GLU A 19 -1.09 -11.57 -8.74
N ILE A 20 -1.28 -10.46 -8.03
CA ILE A 20 -0.17 -9.68 -7.47
C ILE A 20 0.55 -10.47 -6.39
N SER A 21 -0.17 -11.09 -5.47
CA SER A 21 0.44 -11.88 -4.39
C SER A 21 1.21 -13.08 -4.93
N SER A 22 0.70 -13.75 -5.95
CA SER A 22 1.43 -14.83 -6.62
C SER A 22 2.75 -14.35 -7.24
N SER A 23 2.75 -13.17 -7.82
CA SER A 23 3.97 -12.56 -8.36
C SER A 23 5.01 -12.30 -7.28
N PHE A 24 4.59 -11.83 -6.11
CA PHE A 24 5.49 -11.63 -4.96
C PHE A 24 5.98 -12.95 -4.37
N GLU A 25 5.15 -13.98 -4.31
CA GLU A 25 5.52 -15.30 -3.82
C GLU A 25 6.62 -15.95 -4.67
N ASN A 26 6.64 -15.65 -5.96
CA ASN A 26 7.61 -16.20 -6.90
C ASN A 26 8.95 -15.45 -6.92
N LEU A 27 9.09 -14.39 -6.13
CA LEU A 27 10.38 -13.71 -6.01
C LEU A 27 11.40 -14.55 -5.25
N SER A 28 12.68 -14.38 -5.60
CA SER A 28 13.76 -15.12 -4.97
C SER A 28 13.85 -14.85 -3.47
N GLY A 29 13.59 -15.86 -2.65
CA GLY A 29 13.72 -15.79 -1.19
C GLY A 29 15.16 -15.73 -0.69
N LEU A 30 16.15 -15.91 -1.58
CA LEU A 30 17.58 -15.84 -1.26
C LEU A 30 18.11 -14.42 -1.26
N ASN A 31 17.40 -13.48 -1.91
CA ASN A 31 17.77 -12.08 -1.91
C ASN A 31 17.15 -11.38 -0.69
N PRO A 32 17.96 -10.85 0.25
CA PRO A 32 17.42 -10.21 1.47
C PRO A 32 16.51 -9.02 1.21
N GLN A 33 16.77 -8.24 0.15
CA GLN A 33 15.94 -7.08 -0.20
C GLN A 33 14.58 -7.51 -0.72
N LEU A 34 14.51 -8.52 -1.57
CA LEU A 34 13.25 -9.09 -2.06
C LEU A 34 12.46 -9.75 -0.93
N ARG A 35 13.15 -10.42 -0.04
CA ARG A 35 12.52 -11.03 1.13
C ARG A 35 11.91 -9.99 2.07
N ALA A 36 12.59 -8.88 2.31
CA ALA A 36 12.06 -7.77 3.10
C ALA A 36 10.83 -7.17 2.43
N LEU A 37 10.83 -7.02 1.12
CA LEU A 37 9.69 -6.55 0.35
C LEU A 37 8.49 -7.49 0.46
N GLN A 38 8.72 -8.81 0.35
CA GLN A 38 7.69 -9.81 0.55
C GLN A 38 7.05 -9.70 1.95
N TRP A 39 7.86 -9.58 2.99
CA TRP A 39 7.35 -9.41 4.35
C TRP A 39 6.52 -8.15 4.52
N ASN A 40 6.99 -7.04 3.98
CA ASN A 40 6.29 -5.76 4.13
C ASN A 40 5.01 -5.70 3.29
N PHE A 41 5.01 -6.28 2.11
CA PHE A 41 3.86 -6.26 1.23
C PHE A 41 2.85 -7.36 1.54
N LEU A 42 3.29 -8.62 1.52
CA LEU A 42 2.42 -9.76 1.78
C LEU A 42 2.08 -9.91 3.26
N GLY A 43 3.06 -9.73 4.13
CA GLY A 43 2.89 -9.91 5.57
C GLY A 43 1.99 -8.86 6.23
N ASN A 44 1.78 -7.72 5.60
CA ASN A 44 0.88 -6.66 6.08
C ASN A 44 -0.45 -6.60 5.33
N ALA A 45 -0.71 -7.56 4.45
CA ALA A 45 -1.97 -7.62 3.75
C ALA A 45 -3.09 -8.11 4.67
N HIS A 46 -4.22 -7.41 4.63
CA HIS A 46 -5.43 -7.79 5.35
C HIS A 46 -6.61 -7.82 4.40
N GLN A 47 -7.39 -8.86 4.51
CA GLN A 47 -8.65 -8.97 3.78
C GLN A 47 -9.74 -8.20 4.53
N ILE A 48 -10.43 -7.34 3.81
CA ILE A 48 -11.56 -6.57 4.34
C ILE A 48 -12.78 -6.90 3.48
N ASP A 49 -13.82 -7.39 4.13
CA ASP A 49 -15.09 -7.62 3.46
C ASP A 49 -15.94 -6.35 3.52
N PHE A 50 -16.30 -5.84 2.34
CA PHE A 50 -17.18 -4.69 2.23
C PHE A 50 -18.62 -5.14 2.06
N GLU A 51 -19.48 -4.75 2.97
CA GLU A 51 -20.88 -4.60 2.63
C GLU A 51 -21.15 -3.13 2.30
N VAL A 52 -21.71 -2.89 1.13
CA VAL A 52 -22.14 -1.55 0.73
C VAL A 52 -23.37 -1.18 1.55
N SER A 53 -23.16 -0.55 2.68
CA SER A 53 -24.19 0.06 3.49
C SER A 53 -24.06 1.58 3.43
N GLU A 54 -25.09 2.31 3.82
CA GLU A 54 -25.11 3.79 3.85
C GLU A 54 -24.01 4.38 4.77
N ARG A 55 -23.41 3.54 5.62
CA ARG A 55 -22.29 3.90 6.48
C ARG A 55 -21.21 2.86 6.34
N MET A 56 -20.27 3.14 5.45
CA MET A 56 -19.06 2.30 5.36
C MET A 56 -18.09 2.70 6.46
N ASN A 57 -18.11 1.96 7.55
CA ASN A 57 -17.07 2.02 8.56
C ASN A 57 -16.06 0.90 8.29
N ILE A 58 -14.89 1.28 7.83
CA ILE A 58 -13.80 0.34 7.62
C ILE A 58 -12.82 0.49 8.77
N LEU A 59 -12.61 -0.59 9.50
CA LEU A 59 -11.60 -0.64 10.54
C LEU A 59 -10.31 -1.22 9.95
N PHE A 60 -9.32 -0.37 9.75
CA PHE A 60 -7.98 -0.82 9.37
C PHE A 60 -7.20 -1.28 10.60
N PRO A 61 -6.38 -2.34 10.46
CA PRO A 61 -5.46 -2.75 11.51
C PRO A 61 -4.53 -1.60 11.93
N GLN A 62 -4.18 -1.57 13.20
CA GLN A 62 -3.36 -0.51 13.78
C GLN A 62 -2.03 -0.32 13.05
N THR A 63 -1.37 -1.41 12.68
CA THR A 63 -0.10 -1.35 11.95
C THR A 63 -0.21 -0.62 10.61
N LEU A 64 -1.31 -0.81 9.88
CA LEU A 64 -1.58 -0.12 8.64
C LEU A 64 -1.91 1.36 8.87
N ARG A 65 -2.71 1.65 9.88
CA ARG A 65 -3.06 3.03 10.23
C ARG A 65 -1.83 3.85 10.63
N GLU A 66 -0.95 3.27 11.43
CA GLU A 66 0.28 3.93 11.85
C GLU A 66 1.23 4.17 10.66
N TYR A 67 1.37 3.19 9.81
CA TYR A 67 2.21 3.31 8.61
C TYR A 67 1.76 4.46 7.70
N ALA A 68 0.49 4.55 7.41
CA ALA A 68 -0.08 5.60 6.55
C ALA A 68 -0.43 6.88 7.33
N GLN A 69 -0.17 6.90 8.63
CA GLN A 69 -0.48 8.04 9.51
C GLN A 69 -1.96 8.46 9.47
N LEU A 70 -2.82 7.46 9.43
CA LEU A 70 -4.28 7.66 9.45
C LEU A 70 -4.75 7.76 10.90
N LYS A 71 -5.32 8.91 11.26
CA LYS A 71 -5.85 9.18 12.60
C LYS A 71 -7.37 9.28 12.56
N GLU A 72 -8.01 8.91 13.68
CA GLU A 72 -9.45 9.08 13.82
C GLU A 72 -9.87 10.55 13.60
N LYS A 73 -11.03 10.72 13.00
CA LYS A 73 -11.64 12.03 12.73
C LYS A 73 -10.83 12.97 11.83
N GLN A 74 -9.78 12.46 11.19
CA GLN A 74 -9.05 13.22 10.19
C GLN A 74 -9.48 12.82 8.78
N LYS A 75 -9.39 13.78 7.87
CA LYS A 75 -9.72 13.55 6.48
C LYS A 75 -8.68 12.62 5.83
N VAL A 76 -9.17 11.73 5.01
CA VAL A 76 -8.37 10.84 4.19
C VAL A 76 -8.66 11.09 2.72
N ILE A 77 -7.74 10.76 1.87
CA ILE A 77 -7.88 10.85 0.42
C ILE A 77 -7.88 9.42 -0.14
N LEU A 78 -8.96 9.06 -0.79
CA LEU A 78 -9.08 7.79 -1.50
C LEU A 78 -9.00 8.05 -2.99
N ILE A 79 -8.02 7.46 -3.65
CA ILE A 79 -7.75 7.69 -5.06
C ILE A 79 -7.94 6.39 -5.83
N GLY A 80 -8.78 6.43 -6.85
CA GLY A 80 -8.88 5.34 -7.81
C GLY A 80 -7.75 5.40 -8.83
N MET A 81 -6.99 4.34 -8.91
CA MET A 81 -5.84 4.20 -9.82
C MET A 81 -6.09 3.14 -10.89
N GLY A 82 -7.28 3.14 -11.47
CA GLY A 82 -7.69 2.14 -12.43
C GLY A 82 -8.17 0.86 -11.77
N GLN A 83 -7.28 -0.11 -11.57
CA GLN A 83 -7.63 -1.41 -10.99
C GLN A 83 -7.45 -1.48 -9.47
N LYS A 84 -6.85 -0.48 -8.86
CA LYS A 84 -6.58 -0.41 -7.42
C LYS A 84 -6.96 0.95 -6.86
N PHE A 85 -6.99 1.04 -5.53
CA PHE A 85 -7.14 2.30 -4.82
C PHE A 85 -5.91 2.57 -3.97
N GLU A 86 -5.61 3.85 -3.79
CA GLU A 86 -4.64 4.32 -2.81
C GLU A 86 -5.35 5.12 -1.72
N LEU A 87 -5.01 4.86 -0.48
CA LEU A 87 -5.56 5.58 0.67
C LEU A 87 -4.45 6.36 1.37
N TRP A 88 -4.61 7.66 1.43
CA TRP A 88 -3.65 8.61 1.97
C TRP A 88 -4.25 9.41 3.12
N SER A 89 -3.43 9.79 4.10
CA SER A 89 -3.80 10.92 4.96
C SER A 89 -3.81 12.20 4.13
N GLU A 90 -4.70 13.14 4.46
CA GLU A 90 -4.74 14.43 3.76
C GLU A 90 -3.40 15.15 3.81
N LYS A 91 -2.74 15.11 4.96
CA LYS A 91 -1.42 15.73 5.15
C LYS A 91 -0.37 15.17 4.19
N ASN A 92 -0.25 13.85 4.12
CA ASN A 92 0.75 13.21 3.25
C ASN A 92 0.41 13.39 1.77
N TRP A 93 -0.86 13.39 1.44
CA TRP A 93 -1.30 13.67 0.06
C TRP A 93 -0.94 15.09 -0.39
N LYS A 94 -1.15 16.09 0.46
CA LYS A 94 -0.78 17.48 0.16
C LYS A 94 0.71 17.64 -0.04
N VAL A 95 1.53 16.96 0.74
CA VAL A 95 2.98 16.96 0.58
C VAL A 95 3.37 16.37 -0.78
N LYS A 96 2.73 15.28 -1.20
CA LYS A 96 2.96 14.67 -2.51
C LYS A 96 2.54 15.59 -3.66
N GLU A 97 1.35 16.19 -3.58
CA GLU A 97 0.85 17.11 -4.62
C GLU A 97 1.76 18.32 -4.86
N LEU A 98 2.34 18.85 -3.81
CA LEU A 98 3.25 19.98 -3.89
C LEU A 98 4.61 19.62 -4.48
N GLY A 99 4.82 18.37 -4.91
CA GLY A 99 6.09 17.89 -5.45
C GLY A 99 7.22 17.91 -4.44
N LYS A 100 6.91 18.14 -3.16
CA LYS A 100 7.91 18.06 -2.10
C LYS A 100 8.20 16.60 -1.82
N GLU A 101 9.42 16.20 -2.02
CA GLU A 101 9.90 14.92 -1.54
C GLU A 101 9.63 14.85 -0.04
N ILE A 102 9.03 13.75 0.41
CA ILE A 102 8.92 13.45 1.83
C ILE A 102 10.34 13.16 2.30
N LYS A 103 10.98 14.20 2.87
CA LYS A 103 12.37 14.11 3.31
C LYS A 103 12.54 12.94 4.29
N GLY A 104 13.40 12.01 3.94
CA GLY A 104 13.82 10.90 4.80
C GLY A 104 13.05 9.60 4.63
N GLU A 105 11.97 9.56 3.85
CA GLU A 105 11.16 8.36 3.65
C GLU A 105 11.18 7.85 2.21
N ARG A 106 11.88 8.56 1.32
CA ARG A 106 12.13 8.05 -0.01
C ARG A 106 13.14 6.92 0.10
N ILE A 107 12.64 5.73 0.20
CA ILE A 107 13.43 4.56 -0.08
C ILE A 107 13.65 4.58 -1.59
N ASP A 108 14.79 5.11 -2.02
CA ASP A 108 15.31 4.88 -3.35
C ASP A 108 15.71 3.42 -3.45
N ILE A 109 14.70 2.57 -3.39
CA ILE A 109 14.88 1.19 -3.78
C ILE A 109 14.90 1.22 -5.30
N GLU A 110 16.09 1.06 -5.87
CA GLU A 110 16.16 0.48 -7.20
C GLU A 110 15.45 -0.85 -7.12
N LEU A 111 14.17 -0.87 -7.46
CA LEU A 111 13.42 -2.10 -7.49
C LEU A 111 14.07 -3.02 -8.50
N PRO A 112 14.46 -4.24 -8.11
CA PRO A 112 14.97 -5.23 -9.05
C PRO A 112 14.00 -5.38 -10.22
N GLU A 113 14.50 -5.68 -11.40
CA GLU A 113 13.67 -5.85 -12.60
C GLU A 113 12.50 -6.80 -12.38
N GLU A 114 12.70 -7.84 -11.57
CA GLU A 114 11.64 -8.79 -11.19
C GLU A 114 10.44 -8.10 -10.53
N VAL A 115 10.69 -7.09 -9.70
CA VAL A 115 9.65 -6.33 -9.01
C VAL A 115 9.00 -5.31 -9.92
N ARG A 116 9.75 -4.71 -10.85
CA ARG A 116 9.21 -3.74 -11.82
C ARG A 116 8.14 -4.32 -12.73
N ARG A 117 8.15 -5.64 -12.92
CA ARG A 117 7.14 -6.36 -13.72
C ARG A 117 5.85 -6.62 -12.97
N ILE A 118 5.82 -6.42 -11.66
CA ILE A 118 4.63 -6.62 -10.85
C ILE A 118 3.71 -5.41 -11.01
N PRO A 119 2.47 -5.59 -11.50
CA PRO A 119 1.54 -4.48 -11.72
C PRO A 119 0.83 -4.05 -10.43
N PHE A 120 1.57 -3.57 -9.48
CA PHE A 120 0.94 -3.08 -8.23
C PHE A 120 0.70 -1.57 -8.21
#